data_bd0f3451619031f0738d130fa1fc9f37
#
_entry.id   bd0f3451619031f0738d130fa1fc9f37
#
_cell.length_a   1.000
_cell.length_b   1.000
_cell.length_c   1.000
_cell.angle_alpha   90.00
_cell.angle_beta   90.00
_cell.angle_gamma   90.00
#
_symmetry.space_group_name_H-M   'P 1'
#
loop_
_entity.id
_entity.type
_entity.pdbx_description
1 polymer ?
#
loop_
_entity_poly.entity_id
_entity_poly.type
_entity_poly.pdbx_seq_one_letter_code
_entity_poly.pdbx_strand_id
1 'polypeptide(L)'
;VFDADDLRRAHTRIAHEIVERNHGAAGLVLVGLYTRGVAIAQRLAVAIESFEGVAIPVGALDVAFYRDDIGLRPVAPLGPTEVPVDVTGRTVVLVDDVLFTGRTVRAALDAITELGRPLAVQVAVLVDRGHRELPIRADFVGKNLPTKRAEDVQVRLAEVDGGADSIELWGPASAEEGGR
;
A
#
# COMPACT_ATOMS: atom_id res chain seq x y z
N VAL A 1 -12.95 2.72 12.58
CA VAL A 1 -12.73 1.30 12.89
C VAL A 1 -11.39 1.11 13.59
N PHE A 2 -10.38 1.85 13.18
CA PHE A 2 -9.05 1.87 13.81
C PHE A 2 -8.64 3.30 14.12
N ASP A 3 -8.04 3.49 15.27
CA ASP A 3 -7.45 4.76 15.69
C ASP A 3 -5.93 4.82 15.40
N ALA A 4 -5.31 5.94 15.76
CA ALA A 4 -3.89 6.17 15.53
C ALA A 4 -2.99 5.15 16.24
N ASP A 5 -3.38 4.69 17.44
CA ASP A 5 -2.62 3.69 18.18
C ASP A 5 -2.71 2.31 17.52
N ASP A 6 -3.86 1.97 16.98
CA ASP A 6 -4.04 0.73 16.22
C ASP A 6 -3.17 0.73 14.95
N LEU A 7 -3.13 1.86 14.24
CA LEU A 7 -2.28 2.00 13.06
C LEU A 7 -0.79 1.92 13.41
N ARG A 8 -0.37 2.57 14.47
CA ARG A 8 1.01 2.52 14.93
C ARG A 8 1.43 1.08 15.26
N ARG A 9 0.60 0.33 15.96
CA ARG A 9 0.85 -1.09 16.25
C ARG A 9 0.91 -1.94 14.98
N ALA A 10 0.01 -1.67 14.02
CA ALA A 10 0.00 -2.38 12.74
C ALA A 10 1.28 -2.11 11.93
N HIS A 11 1.72 -0.86 11.84
CA HIS A 11 2.98 -0.52 11.17
C HIS A 11 4.19 -1.21 11.80
N THR A 12 4.29 -1.18 13.12
CA THR A 12 5.38 -1.84 13.85
C THR A 12 5.40 -3.35 13.59
N ARG A 13 4.25 -3.99 13.64
CA ARG A 13 4.12 -5.41 13.37
C ARG A 13 4.48 -5.77 11.94
N ILE A 14 3.98 -5.03 10.96
CA ILE A 14 4.32 -5.24 9.54
C ILE A 14 5.83 -5.08 9.31
N ALA A 15 6.44 -4.06 9.91
CA ALA A 15 7.89 -3.85 9.80
C ALA A 15 8.69 -5.06 10.32
N HIS A 16 8.31 -5.62 11.46
CA HIS A 16 8.93 -6.84 11.99
C HIS A 16 8.69 -8.05 11.09
N GLU A 17 7.48 -8.23 10.58
CA GLU A 17 7.14 -9.34 9.68
C GLU A 17 7.95 -9.28 8.37
N ILE A 18 8.15 -8.09 7.81
CA ILE A 18 8.97 -7.90 6.60
C ILE A 18 10.41 -8.36 6.85
N VAL A 19 11.01 -7.92 7.95
CA VAL A 19 12.40 -8.28 8.28
C VAL A 19 12.52 -9.78 8.61
N GLU A 20 11.58 -10.33 9.33
CA GLU A 20 11.55 -11.77 9.66
C GLU A 20 11.46 -12.62 8.39
N ARG A 21 10.53 -12.30 7.50
CA ARG A 21 10.34 -13.01 6.23
C ARG A 21 11.58 -12.99 5.35
N ASN A 22 12.31 -11.88 5.35
CA ASN A 22 13.48 -11.66 4.48
C ASN A 22 14.82 -11.94 5.18
N HIS A 23 14.80 -12.46 6.40
CA HIS A 23 16.00 -12.77 7.20
C HIS A 23 16.92 -11.56 7.39
N GLY A 24 16.36 -10.38 7.55
CA GLY A 24 17.06 -9.12 7.73
C GLY A 24 16.63 -8.06 6.74
N ALA A 25 17.33 -6.94 6.76
CA ALA A 25 17.03 -5.76 5.94
C ALA A 25 17.88 -5.67 4.66
N ALA A 26 18.89 -6.52 4.51
CA ALA A 26 19.79 -6.46 3.37
C ALA A 26 19.07 -6.74 2.05
N GLY A 27 19.30 -5.87 1.06
CA GLY A 27 18.69 -6.02 -0.27
C GLY A 27 17.22 -5.66 -0.36
N LEU A 28 16.61 -5.17 0.72
CA LEU A 28 15.23 -4.68 0.69
C LEU A 28 15.15 -3.27 0.08
N VAL A 29 14.09 -3.02 -0.66
CA VAL A 29 13.64 -1.69 -1.06
C VAL A 29 12.12 -1.63 -0.89
N LEU A 30 11.64 -0.59 -0.23
CA LEU A 30 10.21 -0.34 -0.08
C LEU A 30 9.76 0.63 -1.18
N VAL A 31 8.69 0.30 -1.87
CA VAL A 31 8.14 1.15 -2.92
C VAL A 31 6.67 1.41 -2.61
N GLY A 32 6.39 2.64 -2.20
CA GLY A 32 5.03 3.08 -1.89
C GLY A 32 4.26 3.47 -3.15
N LEU A 33 3.01 3.04 -3.22
CA LEU A 33 2.10 3.46 -4.26
C LEU A 33 1.42 4.78 -3.88
N TYR A 34 1.41 5.75 -4.79
CA TYR A 34 0.74 7.03 -4.53
C TYR A 34 -0.75 6.82 -4.27
N THR A 35 -1.30 7.48 -3.26
CA THR A 35 -0.69 8.58 -2.47
C THR A 35 -0.26 8.08 -1.10
N ARG A 36 -1.09 7.34 -0.39
CA ARG A 36 -0.88 6.93 1.01
C ARG A 36 0.17 5.85 1.16
N GLY A 37 0.33 5.00 0.17
CA GLY A 37 1.35 3.96 0.17
C GLY A 37 2.77 4.51 0.35
N VAL A 38 3.04 5.71 -0.17
CA VAL A 38 4.34 6.38 0.01
C VAL A 38 4.59 6.73 1.48
N ALA A 39 3.62 7.34 2.14
CA ALA A 39 3.72 7.66 3.57
C ALA A 39 3.87 6.41 4.43
N ILE A 40 3.12 5.35 4.12
CA ILE A 40 3.21 4.07 4.83
C ILE A 40 4.60 3.44 4.64
N ALA A 41 5.12 3.45 3.41
CA ALA A 41 6.47 2.94 3.12
C ALA A 41 7.55 3.68 3.92
N GLN A 42 7.44 4.99 4.02
CA GLN A 42 8.36 5.81 4.84
C GLN A 42 8.27 5.45 6.32
N ARG A 43 7.08 5.28 6.86
CA ARG A 43 6.88 4.85 8.26
C ARG A 43 7.46 3.46 8.51
N LEU A 44 7.27 2.52 7.59
CA LEU A 44 7.85 1.17 7.70
C LEU A 44 9.38 1.22 7.65
N ALA A 45 9.96 2.03 6.78
CA ALA A 45 11.41 2.19 6.69
C ALA A 45 12.00 2.75 7.98
N VAL A 46 11.37 3.76 8.57
CA VAL A 46 11.79 4.33 9.88
C VAL A 46 11.70 3.27 10.99
N ALA A 47 10.62 2.49 11.02
CA ALA A 47 10.47 1.43 12.01
C ALA A 47 11.54 0.35 11.85
N ILE A 48 11.82 -0.10 10.63
CA ILE A 48 12.84 -1.11 10.35
C ILE A 48 14.24 -0.59 10.73
N GLU A 49 14.57 0.64 10.37
CA GLU A 49 15.83 1.25 10.75
C GLU A 49 16.01 1.31 12.27
N SER A 50 14.94 1.55 13.01
CA SER A 50 14.99 1.66 14.47
C SER A 50 15.43 0.39 15.17
N PHE A 51 15.13 -0.79 14.63
CA PHE A 51 15.51 -2.08 15.23
C PHE A 51 16.57 -2.86 14.46
N GLU A 52 16.77 -2.59 13.18
CA GLU A 52 17.86 -3.22 12.38
C GLU A 52 19.13 -2.36 12.31
N GLY A 53 19.03 -1.07 12.59
CA GLY A 53 20.16 -0.15 12.50
C GLY A 53 20.63 0.13 11.07
N VAL A 54 19.85 -0.21 10.06
CA VAL A 54 20.16 -0.05 8.64
C VAL A 54 19.06 0.73 7.96
N ALA A 55 19.43 1.80 7.25
CA ALA A 55 18.49 2.54 6.42
C ALA A 55 18.07 1.73 5.19
N ILE A 56 16.76 1.68 4.92
CA ILE A 56 16.21 1.01 3.75
C ILE A 56 15.85 2.04 2.71
N PRO A 57 16.21 1.85 1.42
CA PRO A 57 15.74 2.71 0.34
C PRO A 57 14.23 2.70 0.23
N VAL A 58 13.64 3.89 0.08
CA VAL A 58 12.20 4.07 -0.14
C VAL A 58 11.98 4.75 -1.47
N GLY A 59 11.18 4.13 -2.32
CA GLY A 59 10.74 4.69 -3.58
C GLY A 59 9.25 5.03 -3.58
N ALA A 60 8.85 5.79 -4.58
CA ALA A 60 7.47 6.14 -4.86
C ALA A 60 7.12 5.74 -6.29
N LEU A 61 5.96 5.13 -6.48
CA LEU A 61 5.51 4.63 -7.76
C LEU A 61 4.13 5.19 -8.09
N ASP A 62 4.03 5.85 -9.24
CA ASP A 62 2.75 6.23 -9.81
C ASP A 62 2.31 5.16 -10.81
N VAL A 63 1.18 4.52 -10.52
CA VAL A 63 0.61 3.46 -11.35
C VAL A 63 -0.55 3.93 -12.22
N ALA A 64 -0.82 5.23 -12.25
CA ALA A 64 -1.98 5.79 -12.97
C ALA A 64 -2.02 5.37 -14.45
N PHE A 65 -0.87 5.33 -15.12
CA PHE A 65 -0.75 4.95 -16.54
C PHE A 65 -0.73 3.44 -16.80
N TYR A 66 -0.64 2.62 -15.76
CA TYR A 66 -0.58 1.15 -15.87
C TYR A 66 -1.89 0.48 -15.49
N ARG A 67 -2.89 1.25 -15.05
CA ARG A 67 -4.19 0.72 -14.65
C ARG A 67 -4.96 0.24 -15.87
N ASP A 68 -5.64 -0.89 -15.73
CA ASP A 68 -6.44 -1.51 -16.78
C ASP A 68 -7.79 -0.81 -17.02
N ASP A 69 -8.17 0.15 -16.19
CA ASP A 69 -9.36 1.01 -16.34
C ASP A 69 -9.08 2.37 -17.00
N ILE A 70 -7.89 2.57 -17.58
CA ILE A 70 -7.45 3.83 -18.22
C ILE A 70 -8.45 4.33 -19.26
N GLY A 71 -9.07 3.46 -20.05
CA GLY A 71 -10.04 3.84 -21.07
C GLY A 71 -11.38 4.36 -20.52
N LEU A 72 -11.62 4.21 -19.22
CA LEU A 72 -12.90 4.54 -18.58
C LEU A 72 -12.90 5.89 -17.88
N ARG A 73 -11.73 6.42 -17.55
CA ARG A 73 -11.56 7.69 -16.81
C ARG A 73 -10.33 8.43 -17.30
N PRO A 74 -10.34 9.78 -17.23
CA PRO A 74 -9.13 10.55 -17.47
C PRO A 74 -8.01 10.11 -16.52
N VAL A 75 -6.80 9.94 -17.07
CA VAL A 75 -5.62 9.60 -16.28
C VAL A 75 -4.88 10.87 -15.95
N ALA A 76 -4.69 11.13 -14.65
CA ALA A 76 -3.86 12.20 -14.15
C ALA A 76 -2.73 11.62 -13.30
N PRO A 77 -1.47 12.05 -13.48
CA PRO A 77 -0.38 11.64 -12.61
C PRO A 77 -0.66 12.06 -11.16
N LEU A 78 -0.36 11.16 -10.20
CA LEU A 78 -0.50 11.43 -8.77
C LEU A 78 0.81 11.99 -8.17
N GLY A 79 1.93 11.69 -8.82
CA GLY A 79 3.25 12.15 -8.41
C GLY A 79 4.35 11.52 -9.25
N PRO A 80 5.61 11.93 -9.05
CA PRO A 80 6.72 11.36 -9.80
C PRO A 80 7.04 9.94 -9.36
N THR A 81 7.20 9.02 -10.31
CA THR A 81 7.82 7.72 -10.03
C THR A 81 9.30 7.94 -9.79
N GLU A 82 9.75 7.61 -8.59
CA GLU A 82 11.14 7.79 -8.17
C GLU A 82 11.55 6.63 -7.27
N VAL A 83 12.44 5.79 -7.78
CA VAL A 83 13.04 4.69 -7.02
C VAL A 83 14.55 4.94 -6.98
N PRO A 84 15.14 5.20 -5.79
CA PRO A 84 16.50 5.73 -5.67
C PRO A 84 17.60 4.70 -5.92
N VAL A 85 17.24 3.44 -6.15
CA VAL A 85 18.17 2.33 -6.39
C VAL A 85 17.73 1.49 -7.57
N ASP A 86 18.67 0.76 -8.18
CA ASP A 86 18.32 -0.29 -9.13
C ASP A 86 17.64 -1.45 -8.39
N VAL A 87 16.44 -1.80 -8.80
CA VAL A 87 15.64 -2.88 -8.18
C VAL A 87 16.14 -4.27 -8.59
N THR A 88 17.00 -4.36 -9.60
CA THR A 88 17.53 -5.63 -10.10
C THR A 88 18.28 -6.38 -9.01
N GLY A 89 17.91 -7.64 -8.79
CA GLY A 89 18.50 -8.48 -7.75
C GLY A 89 18.11 -8.16 -6.31
N ARG A 90 17.20 -7.21 -6.11
CA ARG A 90 16.68 -6.81 -4.79
C ARG A 90 15.31 -7.43 -4.53
N THR A 91 14.93 -7.50 -3.28
CA THR A 91 13.54 -7.76 -2.89
C THR A 91 12.80 -6.43 -2.76
N VAL A 92 11.80 -6.26 -3.60
CA VAL A 92 10.91 -5.09 -3.59
C VAL A 92 9.69 -5.40 -2.74
N VAL A 93 9.39 -4.56 -1.77
CA VAL A 93 8.12 -4.59 -1.06
C VAL A 93 7.27 -3.44 -1.55
N LEU A 94 6.22 -3.76 -2.31
CA LEU A 94 5.20 -2.79 -2.72
C LEU A 94 4.31 -2.49 -1.53
N VAL A 95 4.08 -1.21 -1.26
CA VAL A 95 3.33 -0.76 -0.10
C VAL A 95 2.13 0.06 -0.54
N ASP A 96 0.94 -0.31 -0.05
CA ASP A 96 -0.30 0.39 -0.32
C ASP A 96 -1.16 0.49 0.94
N ASP A 97 -2.21 1.29 0.92
CA ASP A 97 -3.12 1.43 2.04
C ASP A 97 -4.19 0.33 2.06
N VAL A 98 -4.90 0.12 0.97
CA VAL A 98 -6.03 -0.82 0.88
C VAL A 98 -5.88 -1.76 -0.31
N LEU A 99 -5.96 -3.06 -0.03
CA LEU A 99 -6.05 -4.08 -1.07
C LEU A 99 -7.52 -4.45 -1.28
N PHE A 100 -7.98 -4.28 -2.51
CA PHE A 100 -9.36 -4.54 -2.93
C PHE A 100 -9.39 -5.59 -4.03
N THR A 101 -9.51 -5.18 -5.30
CA THR A 101 -9.62 -6.10 -6.44
C THR A 101 -8.29 -6.76 -6.84
N GLY A 102 -7.17 -6.16 -6.48
CA GLY A 102 -5.83 -6.55 -6.90
C GLY A 102 -5.32 -5.82 -8.14
N ARG A 103 -6.15 -4.98 -8.78
CA ARG A 103 -5.78 -4.32 -10.04
C ARG A 103 -4.69 -3.28 -9.88
N THR A 104 -4.67 -2.55 -8.77
CA THR A 104 -3.60 -1.60 -8.46
C THR A 104 -2.25 -2.30 -8.28
N VAL A 105 -2.22 -3.42 -7.57
CA VAL A 105 -1.00 -4.22 -7.39
C VAL A 105 -0.52 -4.80 -8.72
N ARG A 106 -1.43 -5.28 -9.57
CA ARG A 106 -1.08 -5.76 -10.89
C ARG A 106 -0.41 -4.65 -11.72
N ALA A 107 -0.99 -3.45 -11.72
CA ALA A 107 -0.40 -2.30 -12.39
C ALA A 107 1.01 -1.96 -11.85
N ALA A 108 1.20 -2.06 -10.54
CA ALA A 108 2.50 -1.86 -9.90
C ALA A 108 3.52 -2.92 -10.31
N LEU A 109 3.13 -4.17 -10.45
CA LEU A 109 4.01 -5.23 -10.95
C LEU A 109 4.48 -4.95 -12.37
N ASP A 110 3.60 -4.49 -13.25
CA ASP A 110 3.97 -4.09 -14.61
C ASP A 110 4.97 -2.93 -14.59
N ALA A 111 4.73 -1.91 -13.77
CA ALA A 111 5.62 -0.75 -13.64
C ALA A 111 7.00 -1.12 -13.09
N ILE A 112 7.07 -1.98 -12.08
CA ILE A 112 8.34 -2.43 -11.49
C ILE A 112 9.18 -3.22 -12.51
N THR A 113 8.56 -4.04 -13.34
CA THR A 113 9.29 -4.81 -14.37
C THR A 113 9.94 -3.93 -15.42
N GLU A 114 9.45 -2.72 -15.65
CA GLU A 114 10.10 -1.74 -16.52
C GLU A 114 11.33 -1.08 -15.87
N LEU A 115 11.40 -1.05 -14.54
CA LEU A 115 12.52 -0.46 -13.80
C LEU A 115 13.70 -1.42 -13.62
N GLY A 116 13.48 -2.71 -13.77
CA GLY A 116 14.51 -3.73 -13.60
C GLY A 116 13.91 -5.10 -13.32
N ARG A 117 14.77 -6.05 -12.94
CA ARG A 117 14.36 -7.40 -12.60
C ARG A 117 14.62 -7.71 -11.13
N PRO A 118 13.64 -7.46 -10.26
CA PRO A 118 13.74 -7.83 -8.84
C PRO A 118 13.96 -9.34 -8.66
N LEU A 119 14.63 -9.70 -7.58
CA LEU A 119 14.71 -11.09 -7.14
C LEU A 119 13.34 -11.61 -6.69
N ALA A 120 12.60 -10.77 -6.01
CA ALA A 120 11.23 -11.05 -5.58
C ALA A 120 10.46 -9.72 -5.41
N VAL A 121 9.15 -9.80 -5.52
CA VAL A 121 8.23 -8.71 -5.18
C VAL A 121 7.26 -9.21 -4.13
N GLN A 122 7.17 -8.50 -3.04
CA GLN A 122 6.24 -8.74 -1.94
C GLN A 122 5.27 -7.56 -1.83
N VAL A 123 4.14 -7.77 -1.19
CA VAL A 123 3.09 -6.75 -1.05
C VAL A 123 2.73 -6.57 0.42
N ALA A 124 2.78 -5.34 0.90
CA ALA A 124 2.36 -4.93 2.23
C ALA A 124 1.21 -3.93 2.12
N VAL A 125 0.13 -4.16 2.86
CA VAL A 125 -1.03 -3.27 2.91
C VAL A 125 -1.50 -3.07 4.35
N LEU A 126 -2.07 -1.90 4.65
CA LEU A 126 -2.69 -1.67 5.95
C LEU A 126 -3.98 -2.47 6.09
N VAL A 127 -4.79 -2.50 5.04
CA VAL A 127 -6.08 -3.17 5.05
C VAL A 127 -6.24 -4.08 3.84
N ASP A 128 -6.63 -5.32 4.08
CA ASP A 128 -7.20 -6.19 3.06
C ASP A 128 -8.70 -6.27 3.28
N ARG A 129 -9.48 -5.76 2.32
CA ARG A 129 -10.93 -5.71 2.42
C ARG A 129 -11.67 -6.82 1.66
N GLY A 130 -10.92 -7.71 1.02
CA GLY A 130 -11.48 -8.77 0.18
C GLY A 130 -11.93 -8.28 -1.20
N HIS A 131 -12.79 -9.04 -1.86
CA HIS A 131 -13.37 -8.77 -3.18
C HIS A 131 -12.37 -8.80 -4.33
N ARG A 132 -11.43 -9.73 -4.28
CA ARG A 132 -10.44 -9.92 -5.34
C ARG A 132 -11.11 -10.22 -6.70
N GLU A 133 -10.58 -9.60 -7.76
CA GLU A 133 -10.90 -9.91 -9.15
C GLU A 133 -9.71 -10.55 -9.88
N LEU A 134 -8.52 -10.48 -9.30
CA LEU A 134 -7.28 -11.08 -9.78
C LEU A 134 -6.68 -11.97 -8.68
N PRO A 135 -5.88 -13.00 -9.02
CA PRO A 135 -5.26 -13.90 -8.05
C PRO A 135 -4.05 -13.24 -7.37
N ILE A 136 -4.30 -12.15 -6.68
CA ILE A 136 -3.30 -11.34 -5.96
C ILE A 136 -3.60 -11.40 -4.47
N ARG A 137 -2.54 -11.59 -3.68
CA ARG A 137 -2.59 -11.62 -2.23
C ARG A 137 -1.46 -10.79 -1.65
N ALA A 138 -1.72 -10.08 -0.55
CA ALA A 138 -0.67 -9.41 0.20
C ALA A 138 0.12 -10.42 1.06
N ASP A 139 1.42 -10.20 1.15
CA ASP A 139 2.30 -10.96 2.04
C ASP A 139 2.19 -10.46 3.48
N PHE A 140 1.99 -9.16 3.66
CA PHE A 140 1.90 -8.51 4.95
C PHE A 140 0.63 -7.65 5.01
N VAL A 141 -0.19 -7.90 6.01
CA VAL A 141 -1.49 -7.25 6.16
C VAL A 141 -1.63 -6.68 7.57
N GLY A 142 -1.92 -5.40 7.66
CA GLY A 142 -2.20 -4.76 8.93
C GLY A 142 -3.50 -5.29 9.55
N LYS A 143 -4.56 -5.30 8.76
CA LYS A 143 -5.87 -5.82 9.18
C LYS A 143 -6.63 -6.42 8.00
N ASN A 144 -7.16 -7.60 8.22
CA ASN A 144 -8.21 -8.15 7.37
C ASN A 144 -9.55 -7.59 7.83
N LEU A 145 -10.20 -6.82 6.98
CA LEU A 145 -11.48 -6.17 7.27
C LEU A 145 -12.53 -6.65 6.27
N PRO A 146 -13.32 -7.67 6.60
CA PRO A 146 -14.41 -8.11 5.73
C PRO A 146 -15.39 -6.96 5.51
N THR A 147 -15.69 -6.68 4.25
CA THR A 147 -16.60 -5.59 3.85
C THR A 147 -17.63 -6.08 2.86
N LYS A 148 -18.71 -5.32 2.70
CA LYS A 148 -19.57 -5.46 1.51
C LYS A 148 -18.91 -4.74 0.34
N ARG A 149 -19.20 -5.19 -0.88
CA ARG A 149 -18.61 -4.58 -2.09
C ARG A 149 -18.99 -3.10 -2.23
N ALA A 150 -20.17 -2.72 -1.77
CA ALA A 150 -20.67 -1.34 -1.81
C ALA A 150 -20.17 -0.45 -0.66
N GLU A 151 -19.48 -1.02 0.32
CA GLU A 151 -18.83 -0.26 1.38
C GLU A 151 -17.50 0.28 0.89
N ASP A 152 -17.02 1.36 1.49
CA ASP A 152 -15.73 1.95 1.20
C ASP A 152 -14.85 1.97 2.45
N VAL A 153 -13.57 1.69 2.27
CA VAL A 153 -12.56 1.76 3.33
C VAL A 153 -11.69 2.98 3.10
N GLN A 154 -11.72 3.91 4.02
CA GLN A 154 -10.92 5.11 3.96
C GLN A 154 -9.82 5.09 5.00
N VAL A 155 -8.58 5.14 4.53
CA VAL A 155 -7.39 5.33 5.37
C VAL A 155 -7.05 6.80 5.38
N ARG A 156 -6.90 7.37 6.56
CA ARG A 156 -6.44 8.75 6.76
C ARG A 156 -5.09 8.73 7.46
N LEU A 157 -4.15 9.46 6.91
CA LEU A 157 -2.80 9.60 7.44
C LEU A 157 -2.49 11.08 7.66
N ALA A 158 -1.94 11.40 8.81
CA ALA A 158 -1.66 12.79 9.20
C ALA A 158 -0.84 13.55 8.15
N GLU A 159 0.14 12.90 7.54
CA GLU A 159 1.03 13.51 6.53
C GLU A 159 0.33 13.81 5.20
N VAL A 160 -0.74 13.10 4.90
CA VAL A 160 -1.46 13.19 3.62
C VAL A 160 -2.77 13.96 3.76
N ASP A 161 -3.54 13.63 4.79
CA ASP A 161 -4.92 14.09 4.95
C ASP A 161 -5.07 15.18 6.01
N GLY A 162 -4.05 15.35 6.87
CA GLY A 162 -4.14 16.16 8.08
C GLY A 162 -4.97 15.47 9.17
N GLY A 163 -4.90 15.98 10.40
CA GLY A 163 -5.63 15.39 11.54
C GLY A 163 -5.00 14.10 12.06
N ALA A 164 -5.78 13.31 12.75
CA ALA A 164 -5.33 12.05 13.34
C ALA A 164 -5.41 10.90 12.33
N ASP A 165 -4.48 9.95 12.44
CA ASP A 165 -4.55 8.71 11.68
C ASP A 165 -5.81 7.92 12.02
N SER A 166 -6.48 7.39 11.01
CA SER A 166 -7.64 6.52 11.20
C SER A 166 -7.89 5.59 10.01
N ILE A 167 -8.63 4.53 10.26
CA ILE A 167 -9.27 3.73 9.22
C ILE A 167 -10.77 3.75 9.49
N GLU A 168 -11.52 4.15 8.49
CA GLU A 168 -12.97 4.29 8.55
C GLU A 168 -13.64 3.38 7.52
N LEU A 169 -14.78 2.82 7.91
CA LEU A 169 -15.65 2.05 7.02
C LEU A 169 -16.90 2.88 6.75
N TRP A 170 -17.13 3.18 5.47
CA TRP A 170 -18.28 3.96 5.03
C TRP A 170 -19.25 3.05 4.31
N GLY A 171 -20.51 3.07 4.74
CA GLY A 171 -21.59 2.37 4.05
C GLY A 171 -22.01 3.10 2.77
N PRO A 172 -22.79 2.44 1.89
CA PRO A 172 -23.42 3.14 0.78
C PRO A 172 -24.27 4.28 1.33
N ALA A 173 -24.20 5.44 0.70
CA ALA A 173 -25.07 6.55 1.05
C ALA A 173 -26.51 6.01 1.07
N SER A 174 -27.18 6.11 2.21
CA SER A 174 -28.59 5.79 2.29
C SER A 174 -29.27 6.63 1.22
N ALA A 175 -29.85 5.96 0.22
CA ALA A 175 -30.78 6.64 -0.66
C ALA A 175 -31.81 7.29 0.26
N GLU A 176 -31.77 8.62 0.37
CA GLU A 176 -32.85 9.33 1.04
C GLU A 176 -34.11 8.87 0.35
N GLU A 177 -34.97 8.23 1.13
CA GLU A 177 -36.35 8.00 0.75
C GLU A 177 -37.00 9.39 0.59
N GLY A 178 -36.81 9.95 -0.60
CA GLY A 178 -37.62 11.06 -1.10
C GLY A 178 -39.00 10.54 -1.36
N GLY A 179 -39.69 10.20 -0.28
CA GLY A 179 -41.11 9.87 -0.33
C GLY A 179 -41.93 11.14 -0.27
N ARG A 180 -42.72 11.31 -1.30
CA ARG A 180 -43.99 12.05 -1.42
C ARG A 180 -43.90 13.49 -1.87
#